data_8ab9740a145990ba281e5056999e1526
#
_entry.id   8ab9740a145990ba281e5056999e1526
#
_cell.length_a   1.000
_cell.length_b   1.000
_cell.length_c   1.000
_cell.angle_alpha   90.00
_cell.angle_beta   90.00
_cell.angle_gamma   90.00
#
_symmetry.space_group_name_H-M   'P 1'
#
loop_
_entity.id
_entity.type
_entity.pdbx_description
1 polymer ?
#
loop_
_entity_poly.entity_id
_entity_poly.type
_entity_poly.pdbx_seq_one_letter_code
_entity_poly.pdbx_strand_id
1 'polypeptide(L)'
;MSTIHEVVRAGATTPAPRTYEVRTFGCQMNVHDSERLSGSLEAAGYVPADGSEPDIVVINTCAVRENADNKLYGNLGHLAGVKRRHAGMQIAVGGCLAQKDKNLILEKAPWVDVVFGTHNMGALPSLLERARHNDEAQLEILDALEVFPSTLPTKRDSSYSGWVSISVGCNNTCTFCIVPALRGKEKDRRPGEILAEIQALVDDGAIEVTLLGQNVNSYGVEFGDRQAFGKLLRAAGQIEGLERIRFTSPHPAAFTDDVIDAMAETPNVMPQLHMPLQSGSDRILKAMRRSYRSEKFLGILDRVRAKIPNAAISTDIIVGFPGETEDDFLETMRVVEAARFASAFTFQYSIRPGTPAATMEDQVPKEVVQERYERLIALQERISWEENQKLAGQAVEVLVANGEGKKDAETHRLSGRAEDSRLVHFEVPAGSELPRPGDVVSVTITQAAPFHLIADSTDDAPLTVRRTRAGDAWDRAQAESCGVPATGSGEGTSTPGRVSLGLPSLRVRGGEPLVSPGVGTMPIYDPTDGQR
;
A
#
# COMPACT_ATOMS: atom_id res chain seq x y z
N MET A 1 -67.15 13.69 -32.55
CA MET A 1 -66.13 12.68 -32.65
C MET A 1 -64.81 13.41 -32.74
N SER A 2 -64.10 13.55 -31.61
CA SER A 2 -62.83 14.22 -31.53
C SER A 2 -61.73 13.12 -31.33
N THR A 3 -60.89 12.99 -32.30
CA THR A 3 -59.74 12.07 -32.28
C THR A 3 -58.61 12.69 -31.46
N ILE A 4 -58.31 12.11 -30.28
CA ILE A 4 -57.15 12.46 -29.47
C ILE A 4 -55.95 11.80 -30.10
N HIS A 5 -55.00 12.57 -30.66
CA HIS A 5 -53.69 12.11 -31.05
C HIS A 5 -52.82 11.87 -29.79
N GLU A 6 -52.59 10.63 -29.51
CA GLU A 6 -51.61 10.17 -28.51
C GLU A 6 -50.18 10.47 -29.01
N VAL A 7 -49.58 11.51 -28.44
CA VAL A 7 -48.15 11.81 -28.69
C VAL A 7 -47.34 10.80 -27.91
N VAL A 8 -46.86 9.75 -28.60
CA VAL A 8 -45.86 8.85 -28.08
C VAL A 8 -44.58 9.68 -27.86
N ARG A 9 -44.24 9.97 -26.61
CA ARG A 9 -42.94 10.51 -26.24
C ARG A 9 -41.90 9.48 -26.60
N ALA A 10 -41.07 9.80 -27.59
CA ALA A 10 -39.86 9.05 -27.89
C ALA A 10 -39.05 8.89 -26.59
N GLY A 11 -38.68 7.66 -26.23
CA GLY A 11 -37.97 7.34 -25.03
C GLY A 11 -36.66 8.16 -24.98
N ALA A 12 -36.52 8.91 -23.90
CA ALA A 12 -35.24 9.55 -23.58
C ALA A 12 -34.22 8.41 -23.38
N THR A 13 -33.33 8.23 -24.32
CA THR A 13 -32.16 7.36 -24.12
C THR A 13 -31.38 7.93 -22.94
N THR A 14 -31.34 7.20 -21.86
CA THR A 14 -30.45 7.54 -20.71
C THR A 14 -29.04 7.65 -21.27
N PRO A 15 -28.36 8.78 -21.10
CA PRO A 15 -26.98 8.90 -21.56
C PRO A 15 -26.14 7.77 -20.95
N ALA A 16 -25.21 7.22 -21.72
CA ALA A 16 -24.30 6.20 -21.21
C ALA A 16 -23.59 6.71 -19.93
N PRO A 17 -23.38 5.85 -18.94
CA PRO A 17 -22.67 6.24 -17.72
C PRO A 17 -21.26 6.71 -18.09
N ARG A 18 -20.78 7.76 -17.42
CA ARG A 18 -19.43 8.27 -17.63
C ARG A 18 -18.40 7.32 -17.03
N THR A 19 -17.28 7.18 -17.73
CA THR A 19 -16.19 6.31 -17.33
C THR A 19 -15.17 7.04 -16.45
N TYR A 20 -14.54 6.32 -15.52
CA TYR A 20 -13.51 6.88 -14.65
C TYR A 20 -12.26 5.99 -14.54
N GLU A 21 -11.13 6.62 -14.22
CA GLU A 21 -9.88 5.98 -13.85
C GLU A 21 -9.30 6.67 -12.61
N VAL A 22 -8.91 5.89 -11.59
CA VAL A 22 -8.19 6.41 -10.42
C VAL A 22 -6.72 6.01 -10.51
N ARG A 23 -5.82 7.00 -10.53
CA ARG A 23 -4.36 6.81 -10.57
C ARG A 23 -3.77 7.14 -9.20
N THR A 24 -3.16 6.14 -8.57
CA THR A 24 -2.60 6.28 -7.22
C THR A 24 -1.09 6.41 -7.26
N PHE A 25 -0.56 7.45 -6.65
CA PHE A 25 0.88 7.66 -6.44
C PHE A 25 1.14 7.85 -4.96
N GLY A 26 1.61 6.80 -4.24
CA GLY A 26 1.87 6.98 -2.82
C GLY A 26 2.09 5.72 -2.00
N CYS A 27 1.64 5.76 -0.76
CA CYS A 27 1.71 4.67 0.21
C CYS A 27 0.37 3.91 0.30
N GLN A 28 0.33 2.88 1.16
CA GLN A 28 -0.87 2.07 1.40
C GLN A 28 -2.10 2.91 1.79
N MET A 29 -1.90 4.01 2.52
CA MET A 29 -3.01 4.94 2.84
C MET A 29 -3.61 5.57 1.58
N ASN A 30 -2.78 5.90 0.58
CA ASN A 30 -3.31 6.42 -0.69
C ASN A 30 -4.03 5.33 -1.49
N VAL A 31 -3.56 4.09 -1.45
CA VAL A 31 -4.26 2.96 -2.09
C VAL A 31 -5.64 2.80 -1.47
N HIS A 32 -5.72 2.74 -0.16
CA HIS A 32 -6.99 2.66 0.56
C HIS A 32 -7.93 3.87 0.32
N ASP A 33 -7.36 5.09 0.28
CA ASP A 33 -8.12 6.28 -0.11
C ASP A 33 -8.67 6.14 -1.55
N SER A 34 -7.90 5.56 -2.48
CA SER A 34 -8.33 5.34 -3.88
C SER A 34 -9.44 4.31 -4.02
N GLU A 35 -9.43 3.23 -3.25
CA GLU A 35 -10.53 2.26 -3.19
C GLU A 35 -11.85 2.95 -2.77
N ARG A 36 -11.79 3.89 -1.84
CA ARG A 36 -12.95 4.68 -1.39
C ARG A 36 -13.39 5.71 -2.42
N LEU A 37 -12.45 6.35 -3.11
CA LEU A 37 -12.76 7.25 -4.23
C LEU A 37 -13.49 6.49 -5.35
N SER A 38 -12.98 5.30 -5.71
CA SER A 38 -13.61 4.42 -6.71
C SER A 38 -15.01 4.00 -6.28
N GLY A 39 -15.18 3.53 -5.04
CA GLY A 39 -16.49 3.15 -4.52
C GLY A 39 -17.49 4.31 -4.49
N SER A 40 -17.04 5.53 -4.14
CA SER A 40 -17.89 6.73 -4.14
C SER A 40 -18.30 7.13 -5.55
N LEU A 41 -17.43 6.98 -6.55
CA LEU A 41 -17.76 7.23 -7.95
C LEU A 41 -18.76 6.20 -8.47
N GLU A 42 -18.58 4.91 -8.19
CA GLU A 42 -19.53 3.86 -8.59
C GLU A 42 -20.91 4.04 -7.94
N ALA A 43 -20.93 4.40 -6.65
CA ALA A 43 -22.18 4.73 -5.95
C ALA A 43 -22.91 5.94 -6.56
N ALA A 44 -22.18 6.86 -7.20
CA ALA A 44 -22.73 8.00 -7.92
C ALA A 44 -23.10 7.68 -9.40
N GLY A 45 -22.92 6.42 -9.83
CA GLY A 45 -23.33 5.96 -11.16
C GLY A 45 -22.24 6.06 -12.25
N TYR A 46 -20.99 6.36 -11.87
CA TYR A 46 -19.85 6.27 -12.79
C TYR A 46 -19.41 4.81 -12.93
N VAL A 47 -18.77 4.46 -14.06
CA VAL A 47 -18.27 3.11 -14.31
C VAL A 47 -16.76 3.13 -14.58
N PRO A 48 -16.01 2.08 -14.21
CA PRO A 48 -14.59 1.99 -14.53
C PRO A 48 -14.37 2.00 -16.04
N ALA A 49 -13.28 2.65 -16.48
CA ALA A 49 -12.87 2.60 -17.89
C ALA A 49 -12.34 1.21 -18.27
N ASP A 50 -12.75 0.71 -19.40
CA ASP A 50 -12.41 -0.63 -19.96
C ASP A 50 -11.15 -0.66 -20.81
N GLY A 51 -10.26 0.31 -20.64
CA GLY A 51 -9.04 0.50 -21.45
C GLY A 51 -9.19 1.56 -22.53
N SER A 52 -10.39 2.16 -22.70
CA SER A 52 -10.61 3.37 -23.48
C SER A 52 -10.12 4.63 -22.73
N GLU A 53 -10.05 5.78 -23.42
CA GLU A 53 -9.78 7.07 -22.76
C GLU A 53 -10.93 7.40 -21.80
N PRO A 54 -10.70 7.53 -20.47
CA PRO A 54 -11.75 7.77 -19.49
C PRO A 54 -12.33 9.20 -19.58
N ASP A 55 -13.61 9.33 -19.23
CA ASP A 55 -14.26 10.65 -19.08
C ASP A 55 -13.75 11.42 -17.85
N ILE A 56 -13.27 10.70 -16.83
CA ILE A 56 -12.79 11.25 -15.59
C ILE A 56 -11.48 10.57 -15.20
N VAL A 57 -10.42 11.37 -14.95
CA VAL A 57 -9.18 10.89 -14.34
C VAL A 57 -9.01 11.50 -12.96
N VAL A 58 -8.95 10.67 -11.94
CA VAL A 58 -8.67 11.08 -10.57
C VAL A 58 -7.22 10.71 -10.23
N ILE A 59 -6.40 11.69 -9.88
CA ILE A 59 -5.03 11.46 -9.42
C ILE A 59 -5.00 11.61 -7.89
N ASN A 60 -4.78 10.49 -7.20
CA ASN A 60 -4.57 10.48 -5.75
C ASN A 60 -3.08 10.36 -5.45
N THR A 61 -2.51 11.39 -4.81
CA THR A 61 -1.06 11.52 -4.70
C THR A 61 -0.57 11.83 -3.29
N CYS A 62 0.66 11.34 -3.00
CA CYS A 62 1.36 11.48 -1.73
C CYS A 62 2.24 12.76 -1.74
N ALA A 63 2.36 13.41 -0.59
CA ALA A 63 3.30 14.54 -0.38
C ALA A 63 4.58 14.12 0.39
N VAL A 64 4.75 12.82 0.67
CA VAL A 64 5.86 12.33 1.49
C VAL A 64 7.09 11.94 0.66
N ARG A 65 6.90 11.63 -0.62
CA ARG A 65 7.98 11.19 -1.53
C ARG A 65 8.30 12.31 -2.52
N GLU A 66 9.57 12.71 -2.61
CA GLU A 66 10.04 13.80 -3.49
C GLU A 66 9.63 13.61 -4.96
N ASN A 67 9.71 12.39 -5.47
CA ASN A 67 9.31 12.07 -6.83
C ASN A 67 7.79 12.08 -7.08
N ALA A 68 6.95 12.24 -6.05
CA ALA A 68 5.50 12.30 -6.23
C ALA A 68 5.07 13.61 -6.92
N ASP A 69 5.71 14.73 -6.58
CA ASP A 69 5.46 16.04 -7.18
C ASP A 69 5.78 15.99 -8.68
N ASN A 70 6.97 15.50 -9.05
CA ASN A 70 7.40 15.38 -10.45
C ASN A 70 6.47 14.44 -11.25
N LYS A 71 6.06 13.34 -10.66
CA LYS A 71 5.11 12.40 -11.30
C LYS A 71 3.73 13.01 -11.48
N LEU A 72 3.23 13.79 -10.50
CA LEU A 72 1.96 14.48 -10.64
C LEU A 72 2.00 15.42 -11.83
N TYR A 73 2.92 16.39 -11.85
CA TYR A 73 2.95 17.41 -12.89
C TYR A 73 3.29 16.84 -14.27
N GLY A 74 4.11 15.79 -14.35
CA GLY A 74 4.37 15.04 -15.59
C GLY A 74 3.08 14.39 -16.14
N ASN A 75 2.30 13.72 -15.28
CA ASN A 75 1.00 13.14 -15.66
C ASN A 75 -0.01 14.21 -16.06
N LEU A 76 -0.11 15.32 -15.30
CA LEU A 76 -1.00 16.44 -15.64
C LEU A 76 -0.66 17.05 -16.99
N GLY A 77 0.63 17.19 -17.32
CA GLY A 77 1.08 17.65 -18.63
C GLY A 77 0.64 16.72 -19.78
N HIS A 78 0.73 15.39 -19.58
CA HIS A 78 0.22 14.40 -20.55
C HIS A 78 -1.29 14.52 -20.70
N LEU A 79 -2.03 14.56 -19.58
CA LEU A 79 -3.48 14.65 -19.56
C LEU A 79 -4.02 15.93 -20.20
N ALA A 80 -3.29 17.03 -20.17
CA ALA A 80 -3.65 18.24 -20.93
C ALA A 80 -3.78 17.97 -22.43
N GLY A 81 -2.91 17.11 -22.98
CA GLY A 81 -2.97 16.67 -24.37
C GLY A 81 -4.17 15.79 -24.66
N VAL A 82 -4.49 14.86 -23.75
CA VAL A 82 -5.67 13.97 -23.86
C VAL A 82 -6.96 14.78 -23.79
N LYS A 83 -7.08 15.65 -22.77
CA LYS A 83 -8.27 16.49 -22.55
C LYS A 83 -8.62 17.37 -23.74
N ARG A 84 -7.64 17.89 -24.48
CA ARG A 84 -7.88 18.66 -25.71
C ARG A 84 -8.52 17.85 -26.84
N ARG A 85 -8.32 16.52 -26.85
CA ARG A 85 -8.88 15.61 -27.86
C ARG A 85 -10.20 14.97 -27.41
N HIS A 86 -10.39 14.84 -26.10
CA HIS A 86 -11.57 14.25 -25.48
C HIS A 86 -12.44 15.35 -24.86
N ALA A 87 -13.40 15.85 -25.62
CA ALA A 87 -14.29 16.90 -25.14
C ALA A 87 -15.14 16.40 -23.96
N GLY A 88 -15.18 17.19 -22.89
CA GLY A 88 -15.91 16.85 -21.66
C GLY A 88 -15.15 16.00 -20.65
N MET A 89 -13.89 15.62 -20.93
CA MET A 89 -13.00 14.97 -19.97
C MET A 89 -12.73 15.87 -18.76
N GLN A 90 -12.81 15.30 -17.56
CA GLN A 90 -12.49 15.99 -16.31
C GLN A 90 -11.26 15.38 -15.64
N ILE A 91 -10.45 16.23 -15.02
CA ILE A 91 -9.25 15.84 -14.28
C ILE A 91 -9.41 16.31 -12.83
N ALA A 92 -9.39 15.38 -11.89
CA ALA A 92 -9.42 15.64 -10.47
C ALA A 92 -8.09 15.29 -9.80
N VAL A 93 -7.62 16.12 -8.89
CA VAL A 93 -6.38 15.89 -8.11
C VAL A 93 -6.73 15.87 -6.63
N GLY A 94 -6.42 14.76 -5.97
CA GLY A 94 -6.69 14.53 -4.55
C GLY A 94 -5.46 14.04 -3.76
N GLY A 95 -5.68 13.80 -2.48
CA GLY A 95 -4.69 13.22 -1.59
C GLY A 95 -3.77 14.24 -0.89
N CYS A 96 -2.68 13.73 -0.29
CA CYS A 96 -1.81 14.54 0.55
C CYS A 96 -1.13 15.71 -0.19
N LEU A 97 -0.82 15.56 -1.47
CA LEU A 97 -0.21 16.65 -2.24
C LEU A 97 -1.22 17.74 -2.56
N ALA A 98 -2.45 17.39 -2.87
CA ALA A 98 -3.55 18.36 -3.03
C ALA A 98 -3.79 19.15 -1.74
N GLN A 99 -3.77 18.46 -0.59
CA GLN A 99 -3.87 19.08 0.74
C GLN A 99 -2.72 20.08 1.01
N LYS A 100 -1.50 19.78 0.54
CA LYS A 100 -0.30 20.62 0.69
C LYS A 100 -0.32 21.83 -0.27
N ASP A 101 -0.49 21.58 -1.57
CA ASP A 101 -0.23 22.55 -2.64
C ASP A 101 -1.45 23.41 -2.97
N LYS A 102 -2.67 22.94 -2.68
CA LYS A 102 -3.93 23.71 -2.81
C LYS A 102 -4.02 24.44 -4.18
N ASN A 103 -4.15 25.76 -4.17
CA ASN A 103 -4.25 26.60 -5.37
C ASN A 103 -3.07 26.47 -6.34
N LEU A 104 -1.88 26.14 -5.85
CA LEU A 104 -0.68 26.00 -6.69
C LEU A 104 -0.87 24.96 -7.80
N ILE A 105 -1.72 23.94 -7.56
CA ILE A 105 -2.04 22.93 -8.58
C ILE A 105 -2.77 23.58 -9.75
N LEU A 106 -3.78 24.41 -9.49
CA LEU A 106 -4.55 25.11 -10.53
C LEU A 106 -3.70 26.17 -11.25
N GLU A 107 -2.79 26.84 -10.55
CA GLU A 107 -1.85 27.80 -11.14
C GLU A 107 -0.90 27.12 -12.13
N LYS A 108 -0.35 25.94 -11.77
CA LYS A 108 0.57 25.18 -12.61
C LYS A 108 -0.11 24.33 -13.69
N ALA A 109 -1.35 23.94 -13.45
CA ALA A 109 -2.14 23.07 -14.32
C ALA A 109 -3.59 23.57 -14.43
N PRO A 110 -3.84 24.69 -15.15
CA PRO A 110 -5.17 25.32 -15.24
C PRO A 110 -6.21 24.47 -15.97
N TRP A 111 -5.82 23.33 -16.53
CA TRP A 111 -6.73 22.35 -17.13
C TRP A 111 -7.27 21.31 -16.14
N VAL A 112 -6.89 21.37 -14.86
CA VAL A 112 -7.44 20.56 -13.78
C VAL A 112 -8.82 21.14 -13.40
N ASP A 113 -9.83 20.27 -13.28
CA ASP A 113 -11.21 20.69 -13.00
C ASP A 113 -11.55 20.66 -11.51
N VAL A 114 -10.93 19.72 -10.76
CA VAL A 114 -11.21 19.54 -9.33
C VAL A 114 -9.92 19.34 -8.55
N VAL A 115 -9.77 20.05 -7.43
CA VAL A 115 -8.75 19.82 -6.42
C VAL A 115 -9.42 19.63 -5.07
N PHE A 116 -9.17 18.50 -4.40
CA PHE A 116 -9.79 18.17 -3.12
C PHE A 116 -8.79 17.59 -2.12
N GLY A 117 -9.04 17.84 -0.83
CA GLY A 117 -8.16 17.42 0.26
C GLY A 117 -8.39 15.98 0.73
N THR A 118 -7.51 15.51 1.63
CA THR A 118 -7.61 14.19 2.27
C THR A 118 -8.82 14.07 3.20
N HIS A 119 -9.42 15.18 3.64
CA HIS A 119 -10.52 15.22 4.61
C HIS A 119 -11.90 15.30 3.96
N ASN A 120 -11.98 15.50 2.64
CA ASN A 120 -13.25 15.65 1.93
C ASN A 120 -13.37 14.78 0.67
N MET A 121 -12.79 13.59 0.70
CA MET A 121 -12.85 12.62 -0.42
C MET A 121 -14.29 12.29 -0.85
N GLY A 122 -15.23 12.22 0.08
CA GLY A 122 -16.65 11.96 -0.20
C GLY A 122 -17.33 13.05 -1.02
N ALA A 123 -16.75 14.25 -1.10
CA ALA A 123 -17.29 15.34 -1.92
C ALA A 123 -16.96 15.21 -3.41
N LEU A 124 -16.06 14.29 -3.81
CA LEU A 124 -15.57 14.17 -5.18
C LEU A 124 -16.69 14.11 -6.24
N PRO A 125 -17.73 13.24 -6.12
CA PRO A 125 -18.79 13.20 -7.13
C PRO A 125 -19.52 14.55 -7.29
N SER A 126 -19.83 15.23 -6.19
CA SER A 126 -20.50 16.53 -6.22
C SER A 126 -19.60 17.65 -6.76
N LEU A 127 -18.27 17.58 -6.51
CA LEU A 127 -17.30 18.52 -7.06
C LEU A 127 -17.18 18.36 -8.57
N LEU A 128 -17.14 17.13 -9.09
CA LEU A 128 -17.12 16.85 -10.52
C LEU A 128 -18.38 17.40 -11.23
N GLU A 129 -19.56 17.19 -10.64
CA GLU A 129 -20.80 17.72 -11.21
C GLU A 129 -20.84 19.25 -11.16
N ARG A 130 -20.38 19.88 -10.08
CA ARG A 130 -20.28 21.36 -9.99
C ARG A 130 -19.30 21.93 -11.03
N ALA A 131 -18.12 21.32 -11.18
CA ALA A 131 -17.12 21.75 -12.17
C ALA A 131 -17.70 21.65 -13.59
N ARG A 132 -18.39 20.56 -13.90
CA ARG A 132 -19.04 20.36 -15.21
C ARG A 132 -20.16 21.34 -15.48
N HIS A 133 -20.99 21.65 -14.48
CA HIS A 133 -22.16 22.52 -14.65
C HIS A 133 -21.76 23.99 -14.78
N ASN A 134 -20.76 24.41 -14.01
CA ASN A 134 -20.33 25.82 -13.95
C ASN A 134 -19.25 26.16 -14.99
N ASP A 135 -18.64 25.15 -15.61
CA ASP A 135 -17.44 25.27 -16.46
C ASP A 135 -16.27 26.01 -15.76
N GLU A 136 -16.14 25.79 -14.46
CA GLU A 136 -15.13 26.41 -13.58
C GLU A 136 -14.48 25.36 -12.69
N ALA A 137 -13.16 25.48 -12.50
CA ALA A 137 -12.41 24.61 -11.60
C ALA A 137 -12.92 24.73 -10.16
N GLN A 138 -13.06 23.59 -9.48
CA GLN A 138 -13.50 23.49 -8.09
C GLN A 138 -12.31 23.18 -7.18
N LEU A 139 -12.12 23.98 -6.14
CA LEU A 139 -11.13 23.72 -5.10
C LEU A 139 -11.85 23.58 -3.76
N GLU A 140 -11.71 22.42 -3.11
CA GLU A 140 -12.26 22.21 -1.77
C GLU A 140 -11.25 21.47 -0.89
N ILE A 141 -10.67 22.19 0.05
CA ILE A 141 -9.68 21.68 1.01
C ILE A 141 -10.19 21.94 2.42
N LEU A 142 -10.51 20.87 3.13
CA LEU A 142 -10.85 20.96 4.56
C LEU A 142 -9.59 20.81 5.41
N ASP A 143 -9.48 21.63 6.45
CA ASP A 143 -8.31 21.62 7.36
C ASP A 143 -8.42 20.52 8.45
N ALA A 144 -9.62 19.97 8.67
CA ALA A 144 -9.86 18.91 9.64
C ALA A 144 -10.87 17.88 9.14
N LEU A 145 -10.75 16.67 9.63
CA LEU A 145 -11.70 15.59 9.35
C LEU A 145 -12.99 15.81 10.16
N GLU A 146 -14.07 16.10 9.49
CA GLU A 146 -15.40 16.23 10.12
C GLU A 146 -16.06 14.87 10.33
N VAL A 147 -15.97 14.00 9.32
CA VAL A 147 -16.53 12.64 9.33
C VAL A 147 -15.44 11.65 8.94
N PHE A 148 -15.37 10.54 9.67
CA PHE A 148 -14.39 9.49 9.34
C PHE A 148 -14.75 8.86 7.98
N PRO A 149 -13.80 8.70 7.04
CA PRO A 149 -14.09 8.19 5.69
C PRO A 149 -14.60 6.74 5.64
N SER A 150 -14.68 6.04 6.77
CA SER A 150 -15.12 4.64 6.85
C SER A 150 -16.55 4.39 6.40
N THR A 151 -17.37 5.44 6.33
CA THR A 151 -18.75 5.34 5.82
C THR A 151 -18.85 5.42 4.31
N LEU A 152 -17.76 5.75 3.62
CA LEU A 152 -17.74 5.80 2.17
C LEU A 152 -17.77 4.39 1.57
N PRO A 153 -18.52 4.18 0.47
CA PRO A 153 -18.46 2.96 -0.30
C PRO A 153 -17.01 2.65 -0.71
N THR A 154 -16.63 1.38 -0.75
CA THR A 154 -15.28 0.96 -1.10
C THR A 154 -15.32 -0.02 -2.26
N LYS A 155 -14.55 0.23 -3.31
CA LYS A 155 -14.27 -0.75 -4.34
C LYS A 155 -12.84 -1.24 -4.15
N ARG A 156 -12.71 -2.52 -3.83
CA ARG A 156 -11.41 -3.15 -3.55
C ARG A 156 -10.71 -3.61 -4.82
N ASP A 157 -9.40 -3.43 -4.85
CA ASP A 157 -8.55 -3.94 -5.93
C ASP A 157 -8.28 -5.45 -5.79
N SER A 158 -8.44 -6.01 -4.57
CA SER A 158 -8.19 -7.42 -4.27
C SER A 158 -9.43 -8.10 -3.68
N SER A 159 -9.77 -9.28 -4.17
CA SER A 159 -10.85 -10.12 -3.62
C SER A 159 -10.45 -10.88 -2.36
N TYR A 160 -9.14 -11.11 -2.13
CA TYR A 160 -8.62 -11.95 -1.06
C TYR A 160 -8.04 -11.18 0.13
N SER A 161 -7.78 -9.89 -0.02
CA SER A 161 -7.23 -9.04 1.05
C SER A 161 -7.91 -7.68 1.09
N GLY A 162 -7.98 -7.07 2.29
CA GLY A 162 -8.56 -5.75 2.48
C GLY A 162 -7.76 -4.86 3.41
N TRP A 163 -7.84 -3.55 3.18
CA TRP A 163 -7.28 -2.52 4.04
C TRP A 163 -8.36 -2.01 4.98
N VAL A 164 -8.05 -1.93 6.27
CA VAL A 164 -8.98 -1.41 7.29
C VAL A 164 -8.30 -0.29 8.08
N SER A 165 -8.74 0.93 7.87
CA SER A 165 -8.22 2.08 8.61
C SER A 165 -8.78 2.07 10.03
N ILE A 166 -7.92 2.03 11.04
CA ILE A 166 -8.31 2.07 12.47
C ILE A 166 -8.17 3.47 13.07
N SER A 167 -7.28 4.29 12.51
CA SER A 167 -7.09 5.69 12.89
C SER A 167 -6.59 6.52 11.70
N VAL A 168 -6.80 7.84 11.77
CA VAL A 168 -6.29 8.82 10.80
C VAL A 168 -5.58 9.94 11.55
N GLY A 169 -4.55 10.54 10.92
CA GLY A 169 -3.77 11.60 11.53
C GLY A 169 -2.70 11.10 12.48
N CYS A 170 -1.93 12.00 13.08
CA CYS A 170 -0.83 11.65 13.98
C CYS A 170 -0.52 12.79 14.95
N ASN A 171 -0.40 12.46 16.23
CA ASN A 171 -0.05 13.42 17.29
C ASN A 171 1.46 13.53 17.53
N ASN A 172 2.28 12.73 16.83
CA ASN A 172 3.74 12.83 16.93
C ASN A 172 4.27 14.11 16.29
N THR A 173 5.35 14.67 16.84
CA THR A 173 5.97 15.92 16.40
C THR A 173 7.33 15.69 15.73
N CYS A 174 7.50 14.59 15.01
CA CYS A 174 8.74 14.23 14.33
C CYS A 174 9.18 15.37 13.40
N THR A 175 10.42 15.84 13.53
CA THR A 175 10.90 17.08 12.87
C THR A 175 10.97 17.00 11.35
N PHE A 176 11.02 15.81 10.78
CA PHE A 176 11.08 15.57 9.33
C PHE A 176 9.71 15.25 8.69
N CYS A 177 8.65 15.09 9.51
CA CYS A 177 7.39 14.55 9.05
C CYS A 177 6.34 15.64 8.81
N ILE A 178 5.74 15.64 7.63
CA ILE A 178 4.67 16.57 7.22
C ILE A 178 3.26 16.02 7.50
N VAL A 179 3.12 14.74 7.88
CA VAL A 179 1.83 14.05 8.02
C VAL A 179 0.86 14.76 8.96
N PRO A 180 1.26 15.27 10.16
CA PRO A 180 0.32 15.97 11.03
C PRO A 180 -0.31 17.21 10.38
N ALA A 181 0.43 17.91 9.51
CA ALA A 181 -0.08 19.07 8.79
C ALA A 181 -1.04 18.69 7.64
N LEU A 182 -0.97 17.45 7.14
CA LEU A 182 -1.74 17.01 5.98
C LEU A 182 -2.92 16.12 6.32
N ARG A 183 -2.82 15.34 7.40
CA ARG A 183 -3.86 14.39 7.85
C ARG A 183 -4.45 14.74 9.22
N GLY A 184 -4.01 15.85 9.80
CA GLY A 184 -4.54 16.37 11.05
C GLY A 184 -4.09 15.61 12.30
N LYS A 185 -4.75 15.90 13.42
CA LYS A 185 -4.57 15.19 14.68
C LYS A 185 -5.10 13.76 14.57
N GLU A 186 -4.52 12.89 15.38
CA GLU A 186 -4.94 11.50 15.46
C GLU A 186 -6.39 11.40 15.93
N LYS A 187 -7.18 10.62 15.20
CA LYS A 187 -8.57 10.33 15.48
C LYS A 187 -8.81 8.84 15.27
N ASP A 188 -9.29 8.19 16.33
CA ASP A 188 -9.52 6.77 16.37
C ASP A 188 -10.95 6.41 15.96
N ARG A 189 -11.11 5.31 15.23
CA ARG A 189 -12.42 4.72 14.94
C ARG A 189 -12.92 3.89 16.12
N ARG A 190 -14.23 3.76 16.23
CA ARG A 190 -14.83 2.89 17.23
C ARG A 190 -14.52 1.41 16.93
N PRO A 191 -14.18 0.59 17.96
CA PRO A 191 -13.85 -0.82 17.75
C PRO A 191 -14.95 -1.60 17.02
N GLY A 192 -16.22 -1.35 17.37
CA GLY A 192 -17.36 -2.02 16.73
C GLY A 192 -17.47 -1.74 15.22
N GLU A 193 -17.15 -0.51 14.77
CA GLU A 193 -17.13 -0.16 13.35
C GLU A 193 -16.00 -0.88 12.60
N ILE A 194 -14.83 -0.99 13.23
CA ILE A 194 -13.68 -1.69 12.66
C ILE A 194 -13.98 -3.17 12.51
N LEU A 195 -14.51 -3.81 13.56
CA LEU A 195 -14.86 -5.24 13.53
C LEU A 195 -15.98 -5.54 12.54
N ALA A 196 -16.98 -4.65 12.42
CA ALA A 196 -18.04 -4.79 11.42
C ALA A 196 -17.50 -4.67 9.98
N GLU A 197 -16.55 -3.76 9.72
CA GLU A 197 -15.89 -3.65 8.41
C GLU A 197 -15.05 -4.89 8.10
N ILE A 198 -14.31 -5.41 9.08
CA ILE A 198 -13.55 -6.67 8.91
C ILE A 198 -14.50 -7.83 8.60
N GLN A 199 -15.63 -7.95 9.33
CA GLN A 199 -16.62 -8.98 9.07
C GLN A 199 -17.20 -8.88 7.66
N ALA A 200 -17.55 -7.68 7.21
CA ALA A 200 -18.06 -7.46 5.85
C ALA A 200 -17.02 -7.86 4.78
N LEU A 201 -15.73 -7.57 5.01
CA LEU A 201 -14.64 -7.99 4.14
C LEU A 201 -14.55 -9.52 4.06
N VAL A 202 -14.67 -10.18 5.20
CA VAL A 202 -14.65 -11.65 5.29
C VAL A 202 -15.87 -12.26 4.63
N ASP A 203 -17.05 -11.69 4.81
CA ASP A 203 -18.29 -12.17 4.18
C ASP A 203 -18.22 -12.09 2.65
N ASP A 204 -17.54 -11.07 2.13
CA ASP A 204 -17.22 -10.91 0.71
C ASP A 204 -16.14 -11.88 0.18
N GLY A 205 -15.48 -12.64 1.06
CA GLY A 205 -14.50 -13.65 0.69
C GLY A 205 -13.05 -13.34 1.06
N ALA A 206 -12.72 -12.15 1.57
CA ALA A 206 -11.36 -11.85 2.01
C ALA A 206 -10.93 -12.77 3.16
N ILE A 207 -9.67 -13.20 3.14
CA ILE A 207 -9.06 -14.01 4.21
C ILE A 207 -7.90 -13.28 4.90
N GLU A 208 -7.45 -12.15 4.34
CA GLU A 208 -6.41 -11.32 4.92
C GLU A 208 -6.91 -9.87 5.10
N VAL A 209 -6.61 -9.27 6.26
CA VAL A 209 -6.81 -7.83 6.48
C VAL A 209 -5.52 -7.19 6.97
N THR A 210 -5.29 -5.95 6.55
CA THR A 210 -4.21 -5.12 7.07
C THR A 210 -4.77 -3.88 7.75
N LEU A 211 -4.53 -3.75 9.05
CA LEU A 211 -4.94 -2.59 9.84
C LEU A 211 -4.03 -1.40 9.54
N LEU A 212 -4.63 -0.29 9.16
CA LEU A 212 -3.94 0.94 8.76
C LEU A 212 -4.10 2.05 9.80
N GLY A 213 -3.01 2.78 10.03
CA GLY A 213 -2.96 4.01 10.79
C GLY A 213 -1.60 4.67 10.61
N GLN A 214 -1.45 5.91 11.08
CA GLN A 214 -0.13 6.57 11.09
C GLN A 214 0.68 6.16 12.33
N ASN A 215 0.03 5.62 13.34
CA ASN A 215 0.60 5.10 14.58
C ASN A 215 -0.40 4.09 15.18
N VAL A 216 -0.47 2.89 14.61
CA VAL A 216 -1.54 1.93 14.95
C VAL A 216 -1.55 1.50 16.42
N ASN A 217 -0.40 1.47 17.08
CA ASN A 217 -0.31 1.05 18.48
C ASN A 217 -0.58 2.16 19.51
N SER A 218 -0.91 3.39 19.06
CA SER A 218 -1.56 4.42 19.88
C SER A 218 -3.08 4.32 19.88
N TYR A 219 -3.65 3.44 19.04
CA TYR A 219 -5.08 3.25 18.94
C TYR A 219 -5.73 3.03 20.31
N GLY A 220 -6.78 3.78 20.59
CA GLY A 220 -7.53 3.75 21.84
C GLY A 220 -7.07 4.76 22.90
N VAL A 221 -5.94 5.42 22.71
CA VAL A 221 -5.47 6.46 23.64
C VAL A 221 -6.50 7.61 23.71
N GLU A 222 -7.14 7.95 22.59
CA GLU A 222 -8.24 8.92 22.53
C GLU A 222 -9.43 8.53 23.43
N PHE A 223 -9.67 7.23 23.61
CA PHE A 223 -10.73 6.69 24.48
C PHE A 223 -10.28 6.43 25.92
N GLY A 224 -9.01 6.73 26.23
CA GLY A 224 -8.42 6.46 27.54
C GLY A 224 -7.94 5.02 27.76
N ASP A 225 -7.93 4.17 26.72
CA ASP A 225 -7.49 2.78 26.79
C ASP A 225 -6.17 2.56 26.02
N ARG A 226 -5.07 2.46 26.76
CA ARG A 226 -3.74 2.21 26.18
C ARG A 226 -3.49 0.77 25.72
N GLN A 227 -4.39 -0.16 26.02
CA GLN A 227 -4.33 -1.55 25.61
C GLN A 227 -5.32 -1.86 24.47
N ALA A 228 -6.02 -0.85 23.96
CA ALA A 228 -7.09 -1.04 22.98
C ALA A 228 -6.57 -1.71 21.70
N PHE A 229 -5.33 -1.45 21.27
CA PHE A 229 -4.78 -2.08 20.07
C PHE A 229 -4.59 -3.59 20.24
N GLY A 230 -4.02 -4.06 21.36
CA GLY A 230 -3.91 -5.49 21.66
C GLY A 230 -5.28 -6.15 21.81
N LYS A 231 -6.25 -5.47 22.45
CA LYS A 231 -7.64 -5.96 22.52
C LYS A 231 -8.29 -6.05 21.14
N LEU A 232 -8.04 -5.09 20.25
CA LEU A 232 -8.55 -5.09 18.88
C LEU A 232 -7.98 -6.25 18.08
N LEU A 233 -6.66 -6.54 18.19
CA LEU A 233 -6.04 -7.68 17.53
C LEU A 233 -6.68 -9.01 17.96
N ARG A 234 -6.84 -9.20 19.28
CA ARG A 234 -7.49 -10.41 19.83
C ARG A 234 -8.95 -10.55 19.38
N ALA A 235 -9.70 -9.43 19.37
CA ALA A 235 -11.10 -9.42 18.93
C ALA A 235 -11.23 -9.72 17.42
N ALA A 236 -10.40 -9.09 16.58
CA ALA A 236 -10.36 -9.37 15.15
C ALA A 236 -9.96 -10.83 14.88
N GLY A 237 -9.06 -11.38 15.69
CA GLY A 237 -8.63 -12.77 15.60
C GLY A 237 -9.74 -13.81 15.84
N GLN A 238 -10.86 -13.41 16.42
CA GLN A 238 -12.04 -14.29 16.63
C GLN A 238 -13.02 -14.29 15.45
N ILE A 239 -12.78 -13.45 14.42
CA ILE A 239 -13.67 -13.40 13.26
C ILE A 239 -13.48 -14.67 12.43
N GLU A 240 -14.53 -15.48 12.32
CA GLU A 240 -14.50 -16.75 11.58
C GLU A 240 -14.26 -16.48 10.08
N GLY A 241 -13.32 -17.21 9.48
CA GLY A 241 -12.93 -17.04 8.07
C GLY A 241 -11.84 -16.01 7.83
N LEU A 242 -11.42 -15.25 8.85
CA LEU A 242 -10.25 -14.38 8.77
C LEU A 242 -8.98 -15.19 9.12
N GLU A 243 -8.14 -15.42 8.12
CA GLU A 243 -6.95 -16.27 8.28
C GLU A 243 -5.68 -15.48 8.58
N ARG A 244 -5.61 -14.18 8.15
CA ARG A 244 -4.41 -13.37 8.29
C ARG A 244 -4.76 -11.95 8.69
N ILE A 245 -4.13 -11.48 9.77
CA ILE A 245 -4.21 -10.10 10.27
C ILE A 245 -2.80 -9.51 10.22
N ARG A 246 -2.67 -8.38 9.54
CA ARG A 246 -1.45 -7.57 9.50
C ARG A 246 -1.74 -6.16 9.98
N PHE A 247 -0.70 -5.44 10.34
CA PHE A 247 -0.81 -4.01 10.65
C PHE A 247 0.45 -3.26 10.22
N THR A 248 0.32 -1.95 10.02
CA THR A 248 1.40 -1.08 9.55
C THR A 248 1.69 0.03 10.56
N SER A 249 2.89 0.61 10.47
CA SER A 249 3.27 1.85 11.14
C SER A 249 3.14 1.87 12.68
N PRO A 250 3.48 0.82 13.43
CA PRO A 250 3.60 0.92 14.88
C PRO A 250 4.78 1.83 15.24
N HIS A 251 4.64 2.57 16.35
CA HIS A 251 5.67 3.46 16.84
C HIS A 251 6.41 2.83 18.05
N PRO A 252 7.75 2.74 18.05
CA PRO A 252 8.51 2.05 19.10
C PRO A 252 8.23 2.56 20.52
N ALA A 253 7.94 3.85 20.68
CA ALA A 253 7.70 4.44 22.00
C ALA A 253 6.44 3.91 22.70
N ALA A 254 5.40 3.56 21.93
CA ALA A 254 4.12 3.07 22.41
C ALA A 254 3.94 1.56 22.21
N PHE A 255 4.99 0.83 21.81
CA PHE A 255 4.92 -0.61 21.61
C PHE A 255 5.07 -1.33 22.96
N THR A 256 3.97 -1.88 23.45
CA THR A 256 3.86 -2.50 24.78
C THR A 256 3.95 -4.02 24.71
N ASP A 257 4.22 -4.64 25.87
CA ASP A 257 4.23 -6.11 25.97
C ASP A 257 2.84 -6.71 25.68
N ASP A 258 1.74 -5.99 25.98
CA ASP A 258 0.39 -6.43 25.62
C ASP A 258 0.19 -6.60 24.10
N VAL A 259 0.81 -5.73 23.29
CA VAL A 259 0.77 -5.89 21.82
C VAL A 259 1.58 -7.11 21.39
N ILE A 260 2.76 -7.34 21.99
CA ILE A 260 3.57 -8.54 21.72
C ILE A 260 2.80 -9.80 22.12
N ASP A 261 2.12 -9.78 23.28
CA ASP A 261 1.29 -10.88 23.73
C ASP A 261 0.12 -11.14 22.77
N ALA A 262 -0.58 -10.07 22.35
CA ALA A 262 -1.66 -10.21 21.39
C ALA A 262 -1.18 -10.80 20.05
N MET A 263 0.01 -10.43 19.57
CA MET A 263 0.59 -11.03 18.35
C MET A 263 0.92 -12.51 18.54
N ALA A 264 1.46 -12.90 19.71
CA ALA A 264 1.87 -14.27 19.98
C ALA A 264 0.69 -15.21 20.28
N GLU A 265 -0.36 -14.69 20.93
CA GLU A 265 -1.51 -15.46 21.40
C GLU A 265 -2.63 -15.61 20.35
N THR A 266 -2.63 -14.76 19.32
CA THR A 266 -3.67 -14.73 18.29
C THR A 266 -3.13 -15.38 17.01
N PRO A 267 -3.47 -16.64 16.71
CA PRO A 267 -2.80 -17.44 15.67
C PRO A 267 -2.86 -16.85 14.26
N ASN A 268 -3.89 -16.08 13.95
CA ASN A 268 -4.06 -15.43 12.65
C ASN A 268 -3.48 -14.00 12.60
N VAL A 269 -2.83 -13.52 13.67
CA VAL A 269 -1.96 -12.34 13.57
C VAL A 269 -0.60 -12.79 13.03
N MET A 270 -0.25 -12.30 11.85
CA MET A 270 0.92 -12.78 11.12
C MET A 270 2.24 -12.43 11.82
N PRO A 271 3.26 -13.32 11.75
CA PRO A 271 4.57 -13.14 12.39
C PRO A 271 5.43 -12.12 11.62
N GLN A 272 4.91 -10.93 11.45
CA GLN A 272 5.54 -9.81 10.74
C GLN A 272 5.38 -8.53 11.55
N LEU A 273 6.47 -7.79 11.69
CA LEU A 273 6.47 -6.50 12.38
C LEU A 273 7.26 -5.47 11.57
N HIS A 274 6.59 -4.44 11.07
CA HIS A 274 7.26 -3.29 10.49
C HIS A 274 7.41 -2.19 11.55
N MET A 275 8.62 -1.98 12.08
CA MET A 275 8.87 -1.00 13.15
C MET A 275 9.92 0.03 12.73
N PRO A 276 9.56 1.29 12.43
CA PRO A 276 10.48 2.32 11.96
C PRO A 276 11.52 2.74 13.02
N LEU A 277 12.81 2.44 12.75
CA LEU A 277 13.96 2.87 13.55
C LEU A 277 14.31 4.33 13.31
N GLN A 278 14.34 4.75 12.07
CA GLN A 278 14.74 6.05 11.52
C GLN A 278 16.25 6.33 11.60
N SER A 279 16.89 6.16 12.74
CA SER A 279 18.33 6.27 12.97
C SER A 279 18.75 5.40 14.16
N GLY A 280 19.96 4.89 14.14
CA GLY A 280 20.57 4.17 15.27
C GLY A 280 21.26 5.10 16.29
N SER A 281 21.51 6.37 15.93
CA SER A 281 22.11 7.35 16.84
C SER A 281 21.07 7.98 17.75
N ASP A 282 21.28 7.89 19.05
CA ASP A 282 20.41 8.50 20.06
C ASP A 282 20.39 10.03 19.96
N ARG A 283 21.49 10.64 19.50
CA ARG A 283 21.59 12.08 19.26
C ARG A 283 20.69 12.48 18.09
N ILE A 284 20.73 11.75 16.99
CA ILE A 284 19.88 11.99 15.81
C ILE A 284 18.42 11.67 16.13
N LEU A 285 18.12 10.58 16.83
CA LEU A 285 16.76 10.27 17.28
C LEU A 285 16.17 11.43 18.12
N LYS A 286 16.98 12.05 19.00
CA LYS A 286 16.58 13.23 19.77
C LYS A 286 16.31 14.42 18.86
N ALA A 287 17.16 14.69 17.87
CA ALA A 287 16.98 15.76 16.89
C ALA A 287 15.73 15.54 16.01
N MET A 288 15.45 14.29 15.66
CA MET A 288 14.22 13.86 14.98
C MET A 288 12.96 13.95 15.86
N ARG A 289 13.08 14.27 17.16
CA ARG A 289 12.02 14.21 18.18
C ARG A 289 11.39 12.83 18.29
N ARG A 290 12.22 11.77 18.22
CA ARG A 290 11.79 10.41 18.53
C ARG A 290 11.90 10.16 20.02
N SER A 291 10.81 9.66 20.63
CA SER A 291 10.69 9.48 22.10
C SER A 291 11.23 8.13 22.58
N TYR A 292 12.05 7.45 21.80
CA TYR A 292 12.78 6.23 22.16
C TYR A 292 14.28 6.39 21.85
N ARG A 293 15.07 5.42 22.28
CA ARG A 293 16.51 5.32 22.05
C ARG A 293 16.83 3.93 21.49
N SER A 294 18.03 3.78 20.94
CA SER A 294 18.50 2.57 20.29
C SER A 294 18.42 1.33 21.18
N GLU A 295 18.83 1.42 22.46
CA GLU A 295 18.74 0.32 23.41
C GLU A 295 17.30 -0.13 23.65
N LYS A 296 16.37 0.82 23.88
CA LYS A 296 14.94 0.50 24.03
C LYS A 296 14.38 -0.16 22.78
N PHE A 297 14.78 0.33 21.60
CA PHE A 297 14.35 -0.23 20.33
C PHE A 297 14.80 -1.69 20.18
N LEU A 298 16.09 -1.98 20.38
CA LEU A 298 16.62 -3.34 20.33
C LEU A 298 15.95 -4.25 21.37
N GLY A 299 15.75 -3.77 22.60
CA GLY A 299 15.04 -4.53 23.64
C GLY A 299 13.58 -4.86 23.29
N ILE A 300 12.90 -4.06 22.44
CA ILE A 300 11.58 -4.45 21.90
C ILE A 300 11.74 -5.63 20.93
N LEU A 301 12.71 -5.57 20.01
CA LEU A 301 12.95 -6.64 19.04
C LEU A 301 13.30 -7.96 19.74
N ASP A 302 14.10 -7.92 20.79
CA ASP A 302 14.44 -9.10 21.59
C ASP A 302 13.21 -9.73 22.24
N ARG A 303 12.31 -8.92 22.82
CA ARG A 303 11.06 -9.42 23.41
C ARG A 303 10.11 -10.01 22.36
N VAL A 304 10.03 -9.37 21.18
CA VAL A 304 9.23 -9.91 20.06
C VAL A 304 9.78 -11.29 19.65
N ARG A 305 11.09 -11.39 19.41
CA ARG A 305 11.71 -12.67 19.00
C ARG A 305 11.64 -13.76 20.07
N ALA A 306 11.68 -13.37 21.33
CA ALA A 306 11.53 -14.33 22.44
C ALA A 306 10.13 -14.99 22.46
N LYS A 307 9.08 -14.27 22.05
CA LYS A 307 7.70 -14.79 22.00
C LYS A 307 7.29 -15.29 20.62
N ILE A 308 7.85 -14.72 19.56
CA ILE A 308 7.56 -15.04 18.15
C ILE A 308 8.89 -15.27 17.43
N PRO A 309 9.52 -16.45 17.57
CA PRO A 309 10.86 -16.70 17.06
C PRO A 309 11.01 -16.56 15.55
N ASN A 310 9.94 -16.80 14.79
CA ASN A 310 9.88 -16.69 13.33
C ASN A 310 9.45 -15.29 12.84
N ALA A 311 9.33 -14.29 13.72
CA ALA A 311 8.90 -12.96 13.33
C ALA A 311 9.90 -12.31 12.35
N ALA A 312 9.43 -11.96 11.16
CA ALA A 312 10.17 -11.11 10.25
C ALA A 312 9.99 -9.64 10.65
N ILE A 313 11.08 -8.98 10.99
CA ILE A 313 11.06 -7.57 11.39
C ILE A 313 11.61 -6.73 10.26
N SER A 314 10.86 -5.72 9.85
CA SER A 314 11.29 -4.71 8.88
C SER A 314 11.29 -3.31 9.49
N THR A 315 12.00 -2.38 8.85
CA THR A 315 12.20 -1.04 9.39
C THR A 315 12.27 0.03 8.30
N ASP A 316 12.19 1.31 8.74
CA ASP A 316 12.55 2.49 7.95
C ASP A 316 13.79 3.14 8.52
N ILE A 317 14.73 3.58 7.66
CA ILE A 317 15.95 4.29 8.05
C ILE A 317 16.13 5.50 7.14
N ILE A 318 16.46 6.65 7.74
CA ILE A 318 16.77 7.90 7.04
C ILE A 318 18.26 8.20 7.23
N VAL A 319 18.98 8.31 6.12
CA VAL A 319 20.40 8.68 6.09
C VAL A 319 20.55 10.15 5.71
N GLY A 320 21.51 10.84 6.32
CA GLY A 320 21.81 12.24 6.02
C GLY A 320 20.83 13.23 6.64
N PHE A 321 20.21 12.86 7.77
CA PHE A 321 19.40 13.83 8.54
C PHE A 321 20.29 15.03 8.96
N PRO A 322 19.76 16.29 8.96
CA PRO A 322 20.55 17.46 9.32
C PRO A 322 21.35 17.29 10.62
N GLY A 323 22.63 17.58 10.55
CA GLY A 323 23.57 17.43 11.65
C GLY A 323 24.09 16.00 11.89
N GLU A 324 23.72 15.00 11.07
CA GLU A 324 24.26 13.64 11.16
C GLU A 324 25.77 13.63 10.87
N THR A 325 26.57 13.20 11.86
CA THR A 325 28.01 12.99 11.71
C THR A 325 28.32 11.57 11.22
N GLU A 326 29.59 11.29 10.88
CA GLU A 326 30.02 9.93 10.55
C GLU A 326 29.83 8.97 11.74
N ASP A 327 30.13 9.42 12.96
CA ASP A 327 29.94 8.61 14.16
C ASP A 327 28.46 8.23 14.37
N ASP A 328 27.51 9.16 14.13
CA ASP A 328 26.07 8.88 14.19
C ASP A 328 25.65 7.84 13.15
N PHE A 329 26.20 7.96 11.94
CA PHE A 329 25.95 6.98 10.89
C PHE A 329 26.50 5.60 11.25
N LEU A 330 27.71 5.53 11.82
CA LEU A 330 28.30 4.27 12.32
C LEU A 330 27.49 3.67 13.46
N GLU A 331 26.88 4.48 14.34
CA GLU A 331 25.91 3.98 15.33
C GLU A 331 24.68 3.37 14.65
N THR A 332 24.17 3.99 13.60
CA THR A 332 23.06 3.42 12.80
C THR A 332 23.46 2.07 12.19
N MET A 333 24.65 1.96 11.60
CA MET A 333 25.17 0.69 11.07
C MET A 333 25.25 -0.40 12.16
N ARG A 334 25.74 -0.07 13.36
CA ARG A 334 25.80 -1.01 14.49
C ARG A 334 24.43 -1.50 14.94
N VAL A 335 23.44 -0.59 15.01
CA VAL A 335 22.06 -0.97 15.38
C VAL A 335 21.44 -1.86 14.32
N VAL A 336 21.65 -1.59 13.03
CA VAL A 336 21.16 -2.42 11.91
C VAL A 336 21.77 -3.82 11.95
N GLU A 337 23.09 -3.91 12.20
CA GLU A 337 23.78 -5.20 12.36
C GLU A 337 23.22 -6.01 13.53
N ALA A 338 22.99 -5.37 14.68
CA ALA A 338 22.43 -6.02 15.87
C ALA A 338 20.95 -6.40 15.68
N ALA A 339 20.18 -5.53 15.04
CA ALA A 339 18.74 -5.71 14.84
C ALA A 339 18.41 -6.84 13.85
N ARG A 340 19.29 -7.15 12.90
CA ARG A 340 19.07 -8.23 11.91
C ARG A 340 17.72 -8.13 11.23
N PHE A 341 17.43 -6.99 10.58
CA PHE A 341 16.16 -6.80 9.90
C PHE A 341 16.01 -7.74 8.68
N ALA A 342 14.84 -8.35 8.55
CA ALA A 342 14.50 -9.14 7.36
C ALA A 342 14.47 -8.27 6.09
N SER A 343 14.08 -6.99 6.25
CA SER A 343 14.16 -5.97 5.21
C SER A 343 14.18 -4.57 5.81
N ALA A 344 14.74 -3.59 5.10
CA ALA A 344 14.67 -2.20 5.47
C ALA A 344 14.31 -1.31 4.28
N PHE A 345 13.45 -0.33 4.51
CA PHE A 345 13.23 0.77 3.57
C PHE A 345 14.19 1.89 3.95
N THR A 346 15.16 2.12 3.10
CA THR A 346 16.23 3.10 3.31
C THR A 346 15.95 4.35 2.49
N PHE A 347 16.06 5.51 3.11
CA PHE A 347 15.77 6.81 2.51
C PHE A 347 16.95 7.75 2.74
N GLN A 348 17.30 8.49 1.70
CA GLN A 348 18.10 9.70 1.86
C GLN A 348 17.19 10.81 2.42
N TYR A 349 17.68 11.59 3.38
CA TYR A 349 16.90 12.72 3.88
C TYR A 349 16.57 13.68 2.75
N SER A 350 15.33 14.05 2.62
CA SER A 350 14.82 15.01 1.64
C SER A 350 14.16 16.18 2.36
N ILE A 351 14.56 17.39 2.02
CA ILE A 351 14.03 18.62 2.57
C ILE A 351 12.54 18.73 2.23
N ARG A 352 11.71 18.86 3.27
CA ARG A 352 10.26 19.04 3.10
C ARG A 352 9.84 20.40 3.65
N PRO A 353 9.48 21.36 2.79
CA PRO A 353 8.98 22.65 3.22
C PRO A 353 7.85 22.52 4.25
N GLY A 354 7.89 23.32 5.29
CA GLY A 354 6.91 23.27 6.39
C GLY A 354 7.26 22.33 7.53
N THR A 355 8.35 21.56 7.44
CA THR A 355 8.85 20.74 8.56
C THR A 355 10.00 21.43 9.29
N PRO A 356 10.17 21.22 10.61
CA PRO A 356 11.28 21.81 11.36
C PRO A 356 12.66 21.42 10.80
N ALA A 357 12.84 20.18 10.33
CA ALA A 357 14.11 19.72 9.77
C ALA A 357 14.50 20.44 8.47
N ALA A 358 13.54 20.99 7.74
CA ALA A 358 13.81 21.75 6.51
C ALA A 358 14.58 23.04 6.75
N THR A 359 14.52 23.60 7.96
CA THR A 359 15.15 24.86 8.35
C THR A 359 16.38 24.68 9.25
N MET A 360 16.82 23.43 9.48
CA MET A 360 18.06 23.15 10.21
C MET A 360 19.28 23.54 9.33
N GLU A 361 20.27 24.19 9.94
CA GLU A 361 21.42 24.74 9.22
C GLU A 361 22.41 23.67 8.76
N ASP A 362 22.60 22.62 9.57
CA ASP A 362 23.61 21.57 9.34
C ASP A 362 23.15 20.50 8.33
N GLN A 363 22.74 20.90 7.12
CA GLN A 363 22.38 19.97 6.05
C GLN A 363 23.61 19.16 5.60
N VAL A 364 23.49 17.85 5.55
CA VAL A 364 24.57 16.96 5.12
C VAL A 364 24.75 17.06 3.60
N PRO A 365 26.00 17.20 3.09
CA PRO A 365 26.26 17.24 1.64
C PRO A 365 25.75 15.98 0.93
N LYS A 366 25.19 16.15 -0.28
CA LYS A 366 24.56 15.05 -1.03
C LYS A 366 25.50 13.88 -1.30
N GLU A 367 26.75 14.16 -1.56
CA GLU A 367 27.81 13.16 -1.84
C GLU A 367 28.05 12.28 -0.60
N VAL A 368 28.05 12.89 0.59
CA VAL A 368 28.18 12.16 1.87
C VAL A 368 26.94 11.32 2.15
N VAL A 369 25.74 11.87 1.88
CA VAL A 369 24.48 11.12 2.02
C VAL A 369 24.45 9.91 1.09
N GLN A 370 24.89 10.09 -0.16
CA GLN A 370 24.94 9.01 -1.15
C GLN A 370 25.91 7.89 -0.72
N GLU A 371 27.11 8.25 -0.28
CA GLU A 371 28.12 7.31 0.18
C GLU A 371 27.63 6.49 1.39
N ARG A 372 27.05 7.16 2.40
CA ARG A 372 26.46 6.48 3.57
C ARG A 372 25.30 5.58 3.18
N TYR A 373 24.44 6.06 2.27
CA TYR A 373 23.31 5.31 1.76
C TYR A 373 23.76 4.00 1.09
N GLU A 374 24.79 4.02 0.25
CA GLU A 374 25.35 2.83 -0.40
C GLU A 374 25.90 1.82 0.61
N ARG A 375 26.63 2.28 1.64
CA ARG A 375 27.13 1.43 2.73
C ARG A 375 26.01 0.77 3.51
N LEU A 376 24.95 1.53 3.82
CA LEU A 376 23.79 1.00 4.55
C LEU A 376 23.06 -0.07 3.72
N ILE A 377 22.87 0.19 2.42
CA ILE A 377 22.24 -0.78 1.52
C ILE A 377 23.05 -2.07 1.47
N ALA A 378 24.37 -1.98 1.24
CA ALA A 378 25.24 -3.16 1.20
C ALA A 378 25.18 -3.99 2.49
N LEU A 379 25.13 -3.33 3.65
CA LEU A 379 24.95 -4.00 4.94
C LEU A 379 23.58 -4.70 5.01
N GLN A 380 22.51 -4.00 4.68
CA GLN A 380 21.16 -4.55 4.80
C GLN A 380 20.91 -5.69 3.79
N GLU A 381 21.44 -5.60 2.58
CA GLU A 381 21.34 -6.68 1.59
C GLU A 381 22.01 -7.95 2.10
N ARG A 382 23.21 -7.83 2.66
CA ARG A 382 23.92 -8.95 3.29
C ARG A 382 23.07 -9.57 4.41
N ILE A 383 22.53 -8.75 5.31
CA ILE A 383 21.67 -9.22 6.41
C ILE A 383 20.41 -9.91 5.86
N SER A 384 19.72 -9.28 4.92
CA SER A 384 18.51 -9.84 4.32
C SER A 384 18.78 -11.19 3.66
N TRP A 385 19.90 -11.31 2.95
CA TRP A 385 20.32 -12.58 2.36
C TRP A 385 20.60 -13.64 3.42
N GLU A 386 21.37 -13.31 4.47
CA GLU A 386 21.68 -14.23 5.57
C GLU A 386 20.41 -14.69 6.32
N GLU A 387 19.45 -13.79 6.56
CA GLU A 387 18.18 -14.14 7.22
C GLU A 387 17.29 -15.00 6.31
N ASN A 388 17.26 -14.72 5.01
CA ASN A 388 16.51 -15.51 4.05
C ASN A 388 17.13 -16.90 3.83
N GLN A 389 18.46 -17.03 3.85
CA GLN A 389 19.14 -18.33 3.76
C GLN A 389 18.73 -19.31 4.87
N LYS A 390 18.35 -18.81 6.05
CA LYS A 390 17.87 -19.67 7.15
C LYS A 390 16.56 -20.39 6.82
N LEU A 391 15.83 -19.92 5.81
CA LEU A 391 14.55 -20.51 5.38
C LEU A 391 14.75 -21.60 4.31
N ALA A 392 15.94 -21.76 3.75
CA ALA A 392 16.21 -22.82 2.78
C ALA A 392 15.92 -24.20 3.41
N GLY A 393 15.15 -25.03 2.70
CA GLY A 393 14.69 -26.32 3.17
C GLY A 393 13.47 -26.28 4.10
N GLN A 394 12.96 -25.09 4.46
CA GLN A 394 11.74 -24.96 5.28
C GLN A 394 10.50 -24.89 4.40
N ALA A 395 9.42 -25.52 4.86
CA ALA A 395 8.09 -25.37 4.28
C ALA A 395 7.45 -24.07 4.75
N VAL A 396 6.84 -23.33 3.82
CA VAL A 396 6.13 -22.07 4.10
C VAL A 396 4.77 -22.05 3.42
N GLU A 397 3.78 -21.42 4.07
CA GLU A 397 2.48 -21.14 3.46
C GLU A 397 2.50 -19.78 2.75
N VAL A 398 2.11 -19.78 1.47
CA VAL A 398 2.11 -18.61 0.61
C VAL A 398 0.69 -18.30 0.16
N LEU A 399 0.20 -17.11 0.45
CA LEU A 399 -1.04 -16.58 -0.13
C LEU A 399 -0.74 -16.13 -1.56
N VAL A 400 -1.37 -16.79 -2.52
CA VAL A 400 -1.15 -16.54 -3.95
C VAL A 400 -1.66 -15.15 -4.32
N ALA A 401 -0.78 -14.37 -4.94
CA ALA A 401 -1.10 -13.00 -5.36
C ALA A 401 -1.80 -12.98 -6.72
N ASN A 402 -2.57 -11.90 -6.95
CA ASN A 402 -3.04 -11.57 -8.26
C ASN A 402 -1.94 -10.78 -9.00
N GLY A 403 -1.42 -11.33 -10.06
CA GLY A 403 -0.45 -10.70 -10.94
C GLY A 403 0.87 -11.45 -11.03
N GLU A 404 1.51 -11.25 -12.15
CA GLU A 404 2.80 -11.86 -12.47
C GLU A 404 3.93 -10.96 -11.97
N GLY A 405 4.94 -11.53 -11.34
CA GLY A 405 6.25 -10.90 -11.20
C GLY A 405 6.81 -10.59 -12.59
N LYS A 406 7.75 -9.64 -12.69
CA LYS A 406 8.31 -9.20 -13.99
C LYS A 406 8.82 -10.34 -14.88
N LYS A 407 9.20 -11.47 -14.27
CA LYS A 407 9.75 -12.64 -14.94
C LYS A 407 8.88 -13.89 -14.79
N ASP A 408 7.74 -13.82 -14.12
CA ASP A 408 6.93 -15.01 -13.86
C ASP A 408 6.45 -15.67 -15.15
N ALA A 409 6.07 -14.87 -16.15
CA ALA A 409 5.72 -15.38 -17.49
C ALA A 409 6.90 -16.07 -18.21
N GLU A 410 8.13 -15.61 -17.99
CA GLU A 410 9.34 -16.19 -18.60
C GLU A 410 9.80 -17.43 -17.83
N THR A 411 9.59 -17.47 -16.51
CA THR A 411 10.06 -18.53 -15.61
C THR A 411 8.99 -19.55 -15.26
N HIS A 412 7.76 -19.40 -15.77
CA HIS A 412 6.60 -20.24 -15.43
C HIS A 412 6.33 -20.34 -13.93
N ARG A 413 6.63 -19.25 -13.17
CA ARG A 413 6.39 -19.16 -11.73
C ARG A 413 5.19 -18.28 -11.44
N LEU A 414 4.52 -18.60 -10.34
CA LEU A 414 3.59 -17.72 -9.65
C LEU A 414 4.28 -17.09 -8.44
N SER A 415 3.67 -16.08 -7.88
CA SER A 415 4.19 -15.41 -6.70
C SER A 415 3.12 -15.14 -5.66
N GLY A 416 3.56 -14.96 -4.42
CA GLY A 416 2.68 -14.64 -3.31
C GLY A 416 3.45 -14.17 -2.08
N ARG A 417 2.72 -14.00 -0.97
CA ARG A 417 3.31 -13.59 0.30
C ARG A 417 3.21 -14.71 1.33
N ALA A 418 4.37 -15.03 1.92
CA ALA A 418 4.42 -15.90 3.07
C ALA A 418 3.75 -15.24 4.30
N GLU A 419 3.54 -15.99 5.37
CA GLU A 419 2.97 -15.49 6.62
C GLU A 419 3.77 -14.30 7.17
N ASP A 420 5.08 -14.37 7.10
CA ASP A 420 6.02 -13.31 7.51
C ASP A 420 6.19 -12.17 6.49
N SER A 421 5.34 -12.14 5.45
CA SER A 421 5.30 -11.14 4.37
C SER A 421 6.44 -11.19 3.35
N ARG A 422 7.34 -12.18 3.42
CA ARG A 422 8.35 -12.38 2.39
C ARG A 422 7.71 -12.73 1.06
N LEU A 423 8.27 -12.19 -0.03
CA LEU A 423 7.88 -12.54 -1.38
C LEU A 423 8.44 -13.92 -1.73
N VAL A 424 7.57 -14.81 -2.20
CA VAL A 424 7.94 -16.14 -2.64
C VAL A 424 7.51 -16.33 -4.08
N HIS A 425 8.46 -16.71 -4.94
CA HIS A 425 8.20 -17.19 -6.28
C HIS A 425 8.24 -18.71 -6.27
N PHE A 426 7.23 -19.35 -6.83
CA PHE A 426 7.14 -20.81 -6.82
C PHE A 426 6.73 -21.35 -8.18
N GLU A 427 7.29 -22.50 -8.56
CA GLU A 427 6.94 -23.23 -9.77
C GLU A 427 5.69 -24.07 -9.52
N VAL A 428 4.79 -24.12 -10.52
CA VAL A 428 3.67 -25.03 -10.53
C VAL A 428 4.02 -26.17 -11.49
N PRO A 429 4.23 -27.41 -10.99
CA PRO A 429 4.59 -28.54 -11.84
C PRO A 429 3.55 -28.83 -12.92
N ALA A 430 4.02 -29.25 -14.09
CA ALA A 430 3.14 -29.61 -15.19
C ALA A 430 2.15 -30.72 -14.78
N GLY A 431 0.85 -30.51 -14.99
CA GLY A 431 -0.21 -31.42 -14.59
C GLY A 431 -0.71 -31.25 -13.16
N SER A 432 -0.12 -30.36 -12.38
CA SER A 432 -0.66 -29.97 -11.07
C SER A 432 -1.83 -29.00 -11.23
N GLU A 433 -2.71 -28.97 -10.23
CA GLU A 433 -3.79 -28.00 -10.15
C GLU A 433 -3.23 -26.58 -10.03
N LEU A 434 -3.64 -25.69 -10.94
CA LEU A 434 -3.21 -24.28 -10.91
C LEU A 434 -3.87 -23.55 -9.75
N PRO A 435 -3.11 -22.98 -8.79
CA PRO A 435 -3.69 -22.19 -7.71
C PRO A 435 -4.20 -20.85 -8.24
N ARG A 436 -5.33 -20.41 -7.69
CA ARG A 436 -5.96 -19.12 -8.02
C ARG A 436 -5.39 -18.01 -7.11
N PRO A 437 -5.41 -16.75 -7.51
CA PRO A 437 -5.22 -15.64 -6.58
C PRO A 437 -6.15 -15.78 -5.37
N GLY A 438 -5.58 -15.69 -4.18
CA GLY A 438 -6.30 -15.92 -2.93
C GLY A 438 -6.28 -17.36 -2.41
N ASP A 439 -5.88 -18.36 -3.19
CA ASP A 439 -5.59 -19.70 -2.64
C ASP A 439 -4.28 -19.66 -1.84
N VAL A 440 -4.10 -20.65 -0.97
CA VAL A 440 -2.86 -20.81 -0.20
C VAL A 440 -2.11 -22.02 -0.70
N VAL A 441 -0.83 -21.88 -0.95
CA VAL A 441 0.06 -22.98 -1.32
C VAL A 441 1.08 -23.22 -0.23
N SER A 442 1.36 -24.50 0.07
CA SER A 442 2.50 -24.90 0.89
C SER A 442 3.63 -25.32 -0.04
N VAL A 443 4.79 -24.69 0.14
CA VAL A 443 5.98 -24.88 -0.70
C VAL A 443 7.23 -24.95 0.17
N THR A 444 8.24 -25.70 -0.27
CA THR A 444 9.55 -25.75 0.38
C THR A 444 10.50 -24.77 -0.31
N ILE A 445 11.14 -23.90 0.46
CA ILE A 445 12.10 -22.93 -0.06
C ILE A 445 13.35 -23.66 -0.55
N THR A 446 13.66 -23.53 -1.83
CA THR A 446 14.84 -24.13 -2.47
C THR A 446 16.01 -23.17 -2.59
N GLN A 447 15.71 -21.86 -2.80
CA GLN A 447 16.73 -20.82 -2.92
C GLN A 447 16.27 -19.54 -2.23
N ALA A 448 17.22 -18.75 -1.76
CA ALA A 448 16.96 -17.47 -1.12
C ALA A 448 17.83 -16.36 -1.72
N ALA A 449 17.20 -15.25 -2.03
CA ALA A 449 17.82 -13.99 -2.45
C ALA A 449 17.58 -12.91 -1.39
N PRO A 450 18.25 -11.76 -1.45
CA PRO A 450 18.02 -10.68 -0.46
C PRO A 450 16.59 -10.20 -0.36
N PHE A 451 15.83 -10.21 -1.47
CA PHE A 451 14.50 -9.60 -1.54
C PHE A 451 13.35 -10.57 -1.81
N HIS A 452 13.65 -11.83 -2.09
CA HIS A 452 12.64 -12.85 -2.37
C HIS A 452 13.17 -14.26 -2.08
N LEU A 453 12.25 -15.18 -2.02
CA LEU A 453 12.49 -16.62 -1.88
C LEU A 453 12.03 -17.31 -3.15
N ILE A 454 12.66 -18.43 -3.47
CA ILE A 454 12.28 -19.30 -4.58
C ILE A 454 11.94 -20.67 -4.01
N ALA A 455 10.85 -21.25 -4.50
CA ALA A 455 10.37 -22.55 -4.11
C ALA A 455 10.03 -23.36 -5.37
N ASP A 456 11.06 -24.00 -5.94
CA ASP A 456 10.86 -24.92 -7.05
C ASP A 456 10.39 -26.27 -6.50
N SER A 457 9.33 -26.82 -7.07
CA SER A 457 8.77 -28.11 -6.63
C SER A 457 9.72 -29.26 -6.98
N THR A 458 9.89 -30.19 -6.04
CA THR A 458 10.66 -31.42 -6.23
C THR A 458 9.81 -32.62 -5.86
N ASP A 459 10.22 -33.84 -6.31
CA ASP A 459 9.51 -35.09 -5.98
C ASP A 459 9.42 -35.32 -4.46
N ASP A 460 10.45 -34.89 -3.71
CA ASP A 460 10.51 -35.03 -2.25
C ASP A 460 9.77 -33.93 -1.50
N ALA A 461 9.47 -32.81 -2.17
CA ALA A 461 8.80 -31.64 -1.61
C ALA A 461 7.79 -31.06 -2.62
N PRO A 462 6.67 -31.76 -2.88
CA PRO A 462 5.69 -31.31 -3.85
C PRO A 462 4.93 -30.07 -3.35
N LEU A 463 4.57 -29.20 -4.29
CA LEU A 463 3.64 -28.11 -4.03
C LEU A 463 2.27 -28.69 -3.66
N THR A 464 1.67 -28.18 -2.59
CA THR A 464 0.27 -28.49 -2.23
C THR A 464 -0.60 -27.24 -2.28
N VAL A 465 -1.79 -27.36 -2.85
CA VAL A 465 -2.75 -26.27 -2.99
C VAL A 465 -3.89 -26.45 -2.00
N ARG A 466 -4.12 -25.44 -1.16
CA ARG A 466 -5.30 -25.34 -0.31
C ARG A 466 -6.26 -24.32 -0.93
N ARG A 467 -7.39 -24.80 -1.42
CA ARG A 467 -8.47 -23.96 -1.93
C ARG A 467 -9.06 -23.12 -0.81
N THR A 468 -9.34 -21.86 -1.08
CA THR A 468 -9.87 -20.93 -0.10
C THR A 468 -11.14 -20.24 -0.62
N ARG A 469 -11.92 -19.70 0.32
CA ARG A 469 -13.05 -18.81 0.00
C ARG A 469 -12.63 -17.57 -0.80
N ALA A 470 -11.39 -17.15 -0.64
CA ALA A 470 -10.82 -16.00 -1.34
C ALA A 470 -10.55 -16.31 -2.82
N GLY A 471 -10.08 -17.51 -3.13
CA GLY A 471 -10.01 -18.00 -4.51
C GLY A 471 -11.40 -18.12 -5.15
N ASP A 472 -12.42 -18.56 -4.39
CA ASP A 472 -13.80 -18.58 -4.90
C ASP A 472 -14.36 -17.18 -5.15
N ALA A 473 -14.02 -16.20 -4.30
CA ALA A 473 -14.37 -14.80 -4.50
C ALA A 473 -13.67 -14.22 -5.74
N TRP A 474 -12.42 -14.62 -5.98
CA TRP A 474 -11.69 -14.26 -7.19
C TRP A 474 -12.41 -14.76 -8.46
N ASP A 475 -12.79 -16.03 -8.50
CA ASP A 475 -13.51 -16.60 -9.64
C ASP A 475 -14.85 -15.89 -9.90
N ARG A 476 -15.61 -15.58 -8.84
CA ARG A 476 -16.86 -14.80 -8.96
C ARG A 476 -16.62 -13.43 -9.58
N ALA A 477 -15.61 -12.70 -9.11
CA ALA A 477 -15.27 -11.37 -9.62
C ALA A 477 -14.84 -11.41 -11.10
N GLN A 478 -14.11 -12.46 -11.51
CA GLN A 478 -13.76 -12.66 -12.93
C GLN A 478 -15.00 -12.95 -13.80
N ALA A 479 -15.90 -13.81 -13.34
CA ALA A 479 -17.14 -14.13 -14.05
C ALA A 479 -18.04 -12.90 -14.26
N GLU A 480 -18.17 -12.05 -13.24
CA GLU A 480 -18.93 -10.81 -13.33
C GLU A 480 -18.31 -9.82 -14.32
N SER A 481 -16.98 -9.71 -14.36
CA SER A 481 -16.27 -8.84 -15.31
C SER A 481 -16.39 -9.29 -16.77
N CYS A 482 -16.60 -10.59 -17.00
CA CYS A 482 -16.76 -11.18 -18.33
C CYS A 482 -18.23 -11.20 -18.83
N GLY A 483 -19.20 -10.72 -18.02
CA GLY A 483 -20.62 -10.68 -18.40
C GLY A 483 -21.30 -12.04 -18.58
N VAL A 484 -20.74 -13.11 -18.03
CA VAL A 484 -21.30 -14.47 -18.05
C VAL A 484 -22.09 -14.69 -16.76
N PRO A 485 -23.40 -15.01 -16.81
CA PRO A 485 -24.15 -15.38 -15.60
C PRO A 485 -23.56 -16.67 -15.02
N ALA A 486 -23.36 -16.70 -13.71
CA ALA A 486 -22.84 -17.85 -12.98
C ALA A 486 -23.79 -19.06 -13.15
N THR A 487 -23.48 -19.96 -14.06
CA THR A 487 -24.07 -21.30 -14.14
C THR A 487 -22.98 -22.30 -13.77
N GLY A 488 -23.33 -23.18 -12.82
CA GLY A 488 -22.39 -24.10 -12.21
C GLY A 488 -21.65 -25.04 -13.20
N SER A 489 -20.49 -25.45 -12.74
CA SER A 489 -19.66 -26.59 -13.16
C SER A 489 -19.60 -26.92 -14.65
N GLY A 490 -18.51 -26.51 -15.31
CA GLY A 490 -18.16 -26.98 -16.65
C GLY A 490 -16.74 -26.56 -17.01
N GLU A 491 -15.89 -27.53 -17.27
CA GLU A 491 -14.51 -27.39 -17.73
C GLU A 491 -14.42 -26.54 -19.01
N GLY A 492 -13.57 -25.53 -18.99
CA GLY A 492 -13.28 -24.73 -20.18
C GLY A 492 -11.99 -23.95 -20.02
N THR A 493 -10.95 -24.40 -20.72
CA THR A 493 -9.65 -23.74 -20.85
C THR A 493 -9.80 -22.36 -21.48
N SER A 494 -9.54 -21.31 -20.74
CA SER A 494 -9.35 -19.96 -21.28
C SER A 494 -8.09 -19.32 -20.69
N THR A 495 -7.25 -18.86 -21.59
CA THR A 495 -5.99 -18.14 -21.31
C THR A 495 -6.28 -16.87 -20.51
N PRO A 496 -5.61 -16.61 -19.37
CA PRO A 496 -5.91 -15.45 -18.54
C PRO A 496 -5.47 -14.15 -19.22
N GLY A 497 -6.38 -13.19 -19.26
CA GLY A 497 -6.08 -11.80 -19.62
C GLY A 497 -5.22 -11.13 -18.52
N ARG A 498 -4.29 -10.28 -18.93
CA ARG A 498 -3.39 -9.53 -18.07
C ARG A 498 -4.15 -8.70 -17.04
N VAL A 499 -3.86 -8.90 -15.77
CA VAL A 499 -4.33 -8.05 -14.68
C VAL A 499 -3.14 -7.30 -14.07
N SER A 500 -3.28 -6.00 -13.89
CA SER A 500 -2.24 -5.10 -13.38
C SER A 500 -2.23 -5.09 -11.85
N LEU A 501 -1.12 -5.47 -11.24
CA LEU A 501 -0.86 -5.18 -9.82
C LEU A 501 -0.77 -3.66 -9.63
N GLY A 502 -1.80 -3.00 -9.13
CA GLY A 502 -1.85 -1.66 -8.52
C GLY A 502 -0.77 -0.59 -8.81
N LEU A 503 0.02 -0.74 -9.88
CA LEU A 503 0.98 0.22 -10.41
C LEU A 503 0.62 0.47 -11.87
N PRO A 504 0.29 1.70 -12.26
CA PRO A 504 -0.04 2.02 -13.63
C PRO A 504 1.14 1.72 -14.56
N SER A 505 1.00 0.74 -15.43
CA SER A 505 1.94 0.53 -16.53
C SER A 505 1.60 1.51 -17.65
N LEU A 506 2.40 2.54 -17.82
CA LEU A 506 2.36 3.40 -19.01
C LEU A 506 2.82 2.60 -20.23
N ARG A 507 1.90 2.25 -21.11
CA ARG A 507 2.25 1.82 -22.48
C ARG A 507 2.52 3.06 -23.33
N VAL A 508 3.79 3.29 -23.65
CA VAL A 508 4.18 4.16 -24.76
C VAL A 508 4.25 3.27 -26.02
N ARG A 509 3.55 3.64 -27.09
CA ARG A 509 3.72 3.01 -28.39
C ARG A 509 5.18 3.18 -28.84
N GLY A 510 5.93 2.09 -28.92
CA GLY A 510 7.24 2.03 -29.58
C GLY A 510 8.46 2.35 -28.71
N GLY A 511 8.43 2.16 -27.38
CA GLY A 511 9.60 2.32 -26.53
C GLY A 511 9.62 1.32 -25.38
N GLU A 512 10.80 0.95 -24.93
CA GLU A 512 11.01 0.09 -23.77
C GLU A 512 10.33 0.64 -22.52
N PRO A 513 9.84 -0.20 -21.58
CA PRO A 513 9.15 0.27 -20.37
C PRO A 513 10.12 1.02 -19.44
N LEU A 514 9.81 2.28 -19.17
CA LEU A 514 10.49 3.07 -18.15
C LEU A 514 10.17 2.49 -16.76
N VAL A 515 11.18 1.91 -16.15
CA VAL A 515 11.15 1.38 -14.78
C VAL A 515 11.06 2.55 -13.81
N SER A 516 10.03 2.59 -12.97
CA SER A 516 9.95 3.53 -11.85
C SER A 516 10.95 3.15 -10.76
N PRO A 517 11.90 4.00 -10.37
CA PRO A 517 12.70 3.78 -9.17
C PRO A 517 11.87 4.14 -7.94
N GLY A 518 11.35 3.15 -7.25
CA GLY A 518 10.56 3.43 -6.04
C GLY A 518 10.01 2.22 -5.31
N VAL A 519 10.03 1.07 -5.92
CA VAL A 519 9.97 -0.23 -5.23
C VAL A 519 11.27 -0.91 -5.67
N GLY A 520 12.20 -1.10 -4.71
CA GLY A 520 13.54 -1.52 -5.00
C GLY A 520 13.61 -2.78 -5.88
N THR A 521 13.83 -2.58 -7.17
CA THR A 521 14.43 -3.60 -8.00
C THR A 521 15.89 -3.21 -8.16
N MET A 522 16.72 -3.72 -7.29
CA MET A 522 18.15 -3.72 -7.51
C MET A 522 18.55 -4.78 -8.55
N PRO A 523 19.69 -4.59 -9.23
CA PRO A 523 20.17 -5.54 -10.23
C PRO A 523 20.37 -6.93 -9.63
N ILE A 524 20.13 -7.94 -10.42
CA ILE A 524 20.39 -9.34 -10.09
C ILE A 524 21.90 -9.49 -9.90
N TYR A 525 22.31 -9.91 -8.71
CA TYR A 525 23.69 -10.32 -8.44
C TYR A 525 23.97 -11.63 -9.22
N ASP A 526 24.87 -11.57 -10.20
CA ASP A 526 25.44 -12.74 -10.85
C ASP A 526 26.71 -13.15 -10.07
N PRO A 527 26.75 -14.33 -9.45
CA PRO A 527 27.90 -14.77 -8.67
C PRO A 527 29.15 -15.08 -9.51
N THR A 528 29.11 -14.96 -10.84
CA THR A 528 30.21 -15.29 -11.73
C THR A 528 31.09 -14.11 -12.14
N ASP A 529 30.75 -12.87 -11.75
CA ASP A 529 31.51 -11.66 -12.17
C ASP A 529 32.66 -11.25 -11.22
N GLY A 530 33.12 -12.16 -10.40
CA GLY A 530 34.22 -12.01 -9.43
C GLY A 530 35.60 -12.53 -9.91
N GLN A 531 35.83 -12.69 -11.23
CA GLN A 531 37.17 -13.02 -11.78
C GLN A 531 37.39 -12.26 -13.09
N ARG A 532 37.78 -10.96 -12.95
CA ARG A 532 38.80 -10.31 -13.82
C ARG A 532 39.20 -8.96 -13.24
#